data_d97031cefbc7ccda046637f5ace6ffbb
#
_entry.id   d97031cefbc7ccda046637f5ace6ffbb
#
_cell.length_a   1.000
_cell.length_b   1.000
_cell.length_c   1.000
_cell.angle_alpha   90.00
_cell.angle_beta   90.00
_cell.angle_gamma   90.00
#
_symmetry.space_group_name_H-M   'P 1'
#
loop_
_entity.id
_entity.type
_entity.pdbx_description
1 polymer ?
#
loop_
_entity_poly.entity_id
_entity_poly.type
_entity_poly.pdbx_seq_one_letter_code
_entity_poly.pdbx_strand_id
1 'polypeptide(L)'
;DQFRLVEYNKTFEPHPGIAVTYKDAGHILGSAFLELTVTEDGKTTRVVFSGDLGRPGTLLMHDPVVASQADYLFIESTYGDRNHKNEEATFDELAEAIAYSYNNHDKVIIPAFAVGRTQEILYCLYLLRQKGKLPDDMPIFVDSPLAIRATEVFKEFKDYLDTPEIDLSGNMSALLPNLKFTLSALESQAL
;
A
#
# COMPACT_ATOMS: atom_id res chain seq x y z
N ASP A 1 -10.64 8.47 -24.55
CA ASP A 1 -9.83 8.23 -23.36
C ASP A 1 -8.60 9.14 -23.38
N GLN A 2 -8.38 9.85 -22.27
CA GLN A 2 -7.25 10.78 -22.13
C GLN A 2 -6.09 10.14 -21.35
N PHE A 3 -6.31 8.96 -20.75
CA PHE A 3 -5.27 8.24 -20.01
C PHE A 3 -4.29 7.56 -20.96
N ARG A 4 -3.00 7.68 -20.64
CA ARG A 4 -1.93 6.94 -21.28
C ARG A 4 -1.19 6.14 -20.24
N LEU A 5 -0.97 4.86 -20.50
CA LEU A 5 -0.16 4.01 -19.64
C LEU A 5 1.31 4.38 -19.79
N VAL A 6 1.99 4.46 -18.66
CA VAL A 6 3.44 4.67 -18.58
C VAL A 6 4.04 3.59 -17.70
N GLU A 7 5.28 3.22 -17.98
CA GLU A 7 6.01 2.24 -17.18
C GLU A 7 7.05 2.94 -16.32
N TYR A 8 7.31 2.39 -15.14
CA TYR A 8 8.41 2.87 -14.30
C TYR A 8 9.73 2.82 -15.03
N ASN A 9 10.59 3.80 -14.77
CA ASN A 9 11.94 3.92 -15.33
C ASN A 9 12.02 4.12 -16.84
N LYS A 10 10.87 4.28 -17.53
CA LYS A 10 10.85 4.64 -18.96
C LYS A 10 10.60 6.12 -19.12
N THR A 11 11.58 6.81 -19.71
CA THR A 11 11.46 8.24 -20.01
C THR A 11 10.63 8.43 -21.28
N PHE A 12 9.72 9.38 -21.25
CA PHE A 12 8.96 9.84 -22.41
C PHE A 12 8.93 11.37 -22.45
N GLU A 13 8.61 11.92 -23.59
CA GLU A 13 8.58 13.36 -23.82
C GLU A 13 7.12 13.78 -24.15
N PRO A 14 6.36 14.26 -23.14
CA PRO A 14 4.99 14.70 -23.36
C PRO A 14 4.88 16.00 -24.15
N HIS A 15 5.95 16.81 -24.14
CA HIS A 15 6.09 18.06 -24.87
C HIS A 15 7.56 18.27 -25.25
N PRO A 16 7.88 18.83 -26.44
CA PRO A 16 9.26 19.14 -26.81
C PRO A 16 10.02 19.87 -25.71
N GLY A 17 11.18 19.35 -25.34
CA GLY A 17 12.03 19.89 -24.29
C GLY A 17 11.65 19.48 -22.87
N ILE A 18 10.61 18.67 -22.67
CA ILE A 18 10.22 18.17 -21.34
C ILE A 18 10.24 16.65 -21.35
N ALA A 19 11.26 16.05 -20.75
CA ALA A 19 11.35 14.61 -20.56
C ALA A 19 10.89 14.25 -19.15
N VAL A 20 10.08 13.20 -19.03
CA VAL A 20 9.48 12.74 -17.77
C VAL A 20 9.76 11.27 -17.54
N THR A 21 10.16 10.92 -16.33
CA THR A 21 10.33 9.54 -15.87
C THR A 21 9.55 9.33 -14.59
N TYR A 22 8.71 8.28 -14.55
CA TYR A 22 8.03 7.83 -13.36
C TYR A 22 8.95 6.87 -12.60
N LYS A 23 9.11 7.08 -11.30
CA LYS A 23 9.87 6.24 -10.39
C LYS A 23 8.96 5.70 -9.30
N ASP A 24 9.19 4.47 -8.87
CA ASP A 24 8.39 3.89 -7.80
C ASP A 24 8.57 4.69 -6.50
N ALA A 25 7.46 5.18 -5.96
CA ALA A 25 7.43 5.93 -4.72
C ALA A 25 7.30 5.04 -3.48
N GLY A 26 7.06 3.73 -3.64
CA GLY A 26 6.98 2.76 -2.54
C GLY A 26 5.85 3.02 -1.54
N HIS A 27 4.85 3.84 -1.89
CA HIS A 27 3.78 4.25 -0.98
C HIS A 27 2.58 3.31 -1.02
N ILE A 28 1.98 3.17 -2.19
CA ILE A 28 0.92 2.19 -2.50
C ILE A 28 1.18 1.62 -3.89
N LEU A 29 0.52 0.53 -4.24
CA LEU A 29 0.64 -0.08 -5.57
C LEU A 29 0.33 0.95 -6.66
N GLY A 30 1.30 1.16 -7.57
CA GLY A 30 1.21 2.14 -8.66
C GLY A 30 1.58 3.57 -8.28
N SER A 31 1.97 3.86 -7.03
CA SER A 31 2.45 5.18 -6.63
C SER A 31 3.77 5.52 -7.30
N ALA A 32 3.95 6.78 -7.69
CA ALA A 32 5.15 7.23 -8.36
C ALA A 32 5.55 8.64 -7.95
N PHE A 33 6.84 8.88 -7.88
CA PHE A 33 7.38 10.22 -7.96
C PHE A 33 7.86 10.52 -9.40
N LEU A 34 7.95 11.80 -9.74
CA LEU A 34 8.26 12.26 -11.08
C LEU A 34 9.64 12.91 -11.12
N GLU A 35 10.50 12.42 -12.01
CA GLU A 35 11.72 13.11 -12.42
C GLU A 35 11.48 13.80 -13.77
N LEU A 36 11.55 15.13 -13.79
CA LEU A 36 11.42 15.93 -14.99
C LEU A 36 12.78 16.49 -15.37
N THR A 37 13.07 16.45 -16.66
CA THR A 37 14.22 17.16 -17.27
C THR A 37 13.65 18.16 -18.25
N VAL A 38 13.82 19.45 -17.96
CA VAL A 38 13.36 20.55 -18.80
C VAL A 38 14.56 21.16 -19.51
N THR A 39 14.51 21.22 -20.83
CA THR A 39 15.57 21.83 -21.66
C THR A 39 15.01 23.02 -22.41
N GLU A 40 15.50 24.21 -22.11
CA GLU A 40 15.13 25.47 -22.73
C GLU A 40 16.39 26.29 -23.00
N ASP A 41 16.53 26.85 -24.19
CA ASP A 41 17.68 27.66 -24.63
C ASP A 41 19.06 27.02 -24.36
N GLY A 42 19.13 25.69 -24.51
CA GLY A 42 20.35 24.91 -24.31
C GLY A 42 20.70 24.68 -22.84
N LYS A 43 19.88 25.16 -21.90
CA LYS A 43 20.01 24.90 -20.45
C LYS A 43 19.08 23.79 -20.03
N THR A 44 19.60 22.84 -19.25
CA THR A 44 18.84 21.75 -18.67
C THR A 44 18.60 21.97 -17.18
N THR A 45 17.37 21.82 -16.75
CA THR A 45 16.93 21.92 -15.33
C THR A 45 16.24 20.62 -14.93
N ARG A 46 16.60 20.04 -13.80
CA ARG A 46 16.00 18.83 -13.24
C ARG A 46 15.07 19.19 -12.10
N VAL A 47 13.84 18.72 -12.19
CA VAL A 47 12.80 18.97 -11.18
C VAL A 47 12.24 17.63 -10.72
N VAL A 48 12.11 17.45 -9.42
CA VAL A 48 11.51 16.25 -8.83
C VAL A 48 10.25 16.64 -8.08
N PHE A 49 9.17 15.90 -8.32
CA PHE A 49 7.92 15.97 -7.57
C PHE A 49 7.70 14.65 -6.87
N SER A 50 7.72 14.65 -5.54
CA SER A 50 7.65 13.41 -4.76
C SER A 50 6.31 12.68 -4.87
N GLY A 51 5.20 13.41 -5.06
CA GLY A 51 3.92 12.83 -4.70
C GLY A 51 3.93 12.34 -3.25
N ASP A 52 3.12 11.36 -2.93
CA ASP A 52 3.15 10.69 -1.63
C ASP A 52 4.24 9.62 -1.64
N LEU A 53 5.18 9.72 -0.71
CA LEU A 53 6.32 8.80 -0.58
C LEU A 53 5.99 7.68 0.41
N GLY A 54 6.38 6.47 0.05
CA GLY A 54 6.49 5.37 0.98
C GLY A 54 7.68 5.54 1.93
N ARG A 55 7.82 4.64 2.86
CA ARG A 55 8.96 4.55 3.77
C ARG A 55 9.69 3.22 3.58
N PRO A 56 11.00 3.17 3.82
CA PRO A 56 11.72 1.90 3.78
C PRO A 56 11.21 0.90 4.82
N GLY A 57 11.26 -0.38 4.47
CA GLY A 57 10.91 -1.47 5.36
C GLY A 57 9.40 -1.68 5.57
N THR A 58 8.55 -1.22 4.67
CA THR A 58 7.10 -1.53 4.73
C THR A 58 6.85 -3.00 4.38
N LEU A 59 5.75 -3.55 4.91
CA LEU A 59 5.47 -4.99 4.81
C LEU A 59 5.08 -5.47 3.40
N LEU A 60 4.51 -4.60 2.57
CA LEU A 60 3.96 -5.01 1.28
C LEU A 60 4.62 -4.35 0.08
N MET A 61 5.10 -3.12 0.23
CA MET A 61 5.62 -2.35 -0.89
C MET A 61 7.14 -2.38 -0.90
N HIS A 62 7.73 -2.36 -2.09
CA HIS A 62 9.16 -2.12 -2.21
C HIS A 62 9.54 -0.77 -1.61
N ASP A 63 10.78 -0.67 -1.16
CA ASP A 63 11.33 0.60 -0.70
C ASP A 63 11.26 1.65 -1.81
N PRO A 64 11.01 2.93 -1.45
CA PRO A 64 11.04 4.03 -2.42
C PRO A 64 12.37 4.08 -3.16
N VAL A 65 12.31 4.25 -4.47
CA VAL A 65 13.52 4.49 -5.27
C VAL A 65 14.09 5.85 -4.88
N VAL A 66 15.41 5.94 -4.78
CA VAL A 66 16.08 7.22 -4.49
C VAL A 66 16.17 8.07 -5.75
N ALA A 67 15.74 9.33 -5.66
CA ALA A 67 15.92 10.30 -6.74
C ALA A 67 17.40 10.58 -6.96
N SER A 68 17.85 10.64 -8.23
CA SER A 68 19.26 10.73 -8.57
C SER A 68 19.86 12.12 -8.28
N GLN A 69 19.26 13.15 -8.83
CA GLN A 69 19.68 14.56 -8.68
C GLN A 69 18.50 15.48 -9.02
N ALA A 70 18.37 16.59 -8.31
CA ALA A 70 17.40 17.63 -8.59
C ALA A 70 17.99 19.02 -8.43
N ASP A 71 17.69 19.95 -9.34
CA ASP A 71 17.91 21.38 -9.15
C ASP A 71 16.79 21.97 -8.29
N TYR A 72 15.57 21.42 -8.43
CA TYR A 72 14.39 21.77 -7.65
C TYR A 72 13.69 20.50 -7.18
N LEU A 73 13.34 20.46 -5.88
CA LEU A 73 12.62 19.36 -5.27
C LEU A 73 11.33 19.87 -4.61
N PHE A 74 10.20 19.30 -5.02
CA PHE A 74 8.91 19.46 -4.36
C PHE A 74 8.63 18.16 -3.62
N ILE A 75 8.67 18.23 -2.29
CA ILE A 75 8.53 17.05 -1.42
C ILE A 75 7.35 17.21 -0.48
N GLU A 76 6.60 16.12 -0.30
CA GLU A 76 5.55 16.05 0.72
C GLU A 76 6.13 16.27 2.14
N SER A 77 5.26 16.61 3.09
CA SER A 77 5.65 16.80 4.49
C SER A 77 4.59 16.32 5.48
N THR A 78 3.83 15.30 5.10
CA THR A 78 2.70 14.76 5.90
C THR A 78 3.14 14.35 7.31
N TYR A 79 4.31 13.75 7.44
CA TYR A 79 4.94 13.41 8.72
C TYR A 79 6.24 14.18 8.98
N GLY A 80 6.34 15.40 8.45
CA GLY A 80 7.55 16.23 8.57
C GLY A 80 7.88 16.68 10.00
N ASP A 81 6.93 16.60 10.92
CA ASP A 81 7.06 17.03 12.32
C ASP A 81 7.16 15.89 13.34
N ARG A 82 7.08 14.62 12.90
CA ARG A 82 7.05 13.46 13.82
C ARG A 82 7.56 12.18 13.16
N ASN A 83 8.01 11.26 13.99
CA ASN A 83 8.38 9.91 13.57
C ASN A 83 7.19 8.94 13.70
N HIS A 84 7.15 7.93 12.86
CA HIS A 84 6.28 6.78 13.03
C HIS A 84 6.69 5.97 14.27
N LYS A 85 5.73 5.30 14.92
CA LYS A 85 6.03 4.30 15.95
C LYS A 85 6.80 3.13 15.33
N ASN A 86 7.53 2.40 16.18
CA ASN A 86 8.21 1.17 15.77
C ASN A 86 7.18 0.13 15.29
N GLU A 87 7.43 -0.48 14.13
CA GLU A 87 6.54 -1.48 13.52
C GLU A 87 6.35 -2.73 14.37
N GLU A 88 7.42 -3.24 15.00
CA GLU A 88 7.32 -4.41 15.88
C GLU A 88 6.36 -4.14 17.04
N ALA A 89 6.48 -2.97 17.67
CA ALA A 89 5.57 -2.57 18.74
C ALA A 89 4.12 -2.45 18.22
N THR A 90 3.90 -1.91 17.03
CA THR A 90 2.56 -1.79 16.41
C THR A 90 1.96 -3.15 16.10
N PHE A 91 2.79 -4.11 15.67
CA PHE A 91 2.35 -5.48 15.38
C PHE A 91 1.92 -6.22 16.66
N ASP A 92 2.67 -6.07 17.75
CA ASP A 92 2.33 -6.65 19.03
C ASP A 92 1.12 -5.94 19.67
N GLU A 93 1.02 -4.61 19.60
CA GLU A 93 -0.17 -3.85 20.01
C GLU A 93 -1.45 -4.34 19.29
N LEU A 94 -1.37 -4.62 17.98
CA LEU A 94 -2.49 -5.18 17.22
C LEU A 94 -2.87 -6.57 17.74
N ALA A 95 -1.89 -7.44 17.97
CA ALA A 95 -2.13 -8.78 18.49
C ALA A 95 -2.79 -8.75 19.88
N GLU A 96 -2.31 -7.89 20.77
CA GLU A 96 -2.87 -7.70 22.11
C GLU A 96 -4.30 -7.16 22.06
N ALA A 97 -4.58 -6.16 21.21
CA ALA A 97 -5.92 -5.62 21.05
C ALA A 97 -6.92 -6.68 20.53
N ILE A 98 -6.48 -7.50 19.56
CA ILE A 98 -7.28 -8.61 19.04
C ILE A 98 -7.53 -9.64 20.13
N ALA A 99 -6.50 -10.08 20.84
CA ALA A 99 -6.63 -11.09 21.90
C ALA A 99 -7.55 -10.60 23.03
N TYR A 100 -7.39 -9.34 23.44
CA TYR A 100 -8.24 -8.74 24.45
C TYR A 100 -9.72 -8.75 24.03
N SER A 101 -10.02 -8.24 22.83
CA SER A 101 -11.39 -8.16 22.33
C SER A 101 -12.02 -9.55 22.13
N TYR A 102 -11.24 -10.50 21.59
CA TYR A 102 -11.71 -11.87 21.40
C TYR A 102 -12.10 -12.53 22.73
N ASN A 103 -11.26 -12.40 23.78
CA ASN A 103 -11.51 -12.97 25.09
C ASN A 103 -12.72 -12.32 25.81
N ASN A 104 -13.04 -11.07 25.48
CA ASN A 104 -14.18 -10.36 26.04
C ASN A 104 -15.45 -10.45 25.15
N HIS A 105 -15.41 -11.20 24.06
CA HIS A 105 -16.50 -11.28 23.07
C HIS A 105 -16.86 -9.92 22.45
N ASP A 106 -15.87 -9.04 22.35
CA ASP A 106 -15.98 -7.73 21.73
C ASP A 106 -15.58 -7.76 20.25
N LYS A 107 -15.94 -6.69 19.51
CA LYS A 107 -15.54 -6.49 18.11
C LYS A 107 -14.33 -5.57 18.02
N VAL A 108 -13.39 -5.91 17.14
CA VAL A 108 -12.31 -4.98 16.73
C VAL A 108 -12.73 -4.31 15.41
N ILE A 109 -12.80 -2.98 15.42
CA ILE A 109 -13.10 -2.19 14.23
C ILE A 109 -11.83 -1.45 13.84
N ILE A 110 -11.35 -1.73 12.63
CA ILE A 110 -10.11 -1.14 12.09
C ILE A 110 -10.47 -0.25 10.90
N PRO A 111 -10.52 1.08 11.05
CA PRO A 111 -10.72 2.00 9.92
C PRO A 111 -9.50 1.93 8.99
N ALA A 112 -9.74 1.71 7.70
CA ALA A 112 -8.68 1.62 6.71
C ALA A 112 -9.13 2.15 5.35
N PHE A 113 -8.21 2.79 4.63
CA PHE A 113 -8.45 3.11 3.23
C PHE A 113 -8.56 1.82 2.40
N ALA A 114 -9.39 1.86 1.38
CA ALA A 114 -9.67 0.71 0.52
C ALA A 114 -8.44 0.23 -0.24
N VAL A 115 -7.51 1.13 -0.59
CA VAL A 115 -6.27 0.85 -1.30
C VAL A 115 -5.08 1.02 -0.35
N GLY A 116 -4.18 0.06 -0.34
CA GLY A 116 -2.96 0.04 0.45
C GLY A 116 -3.20 -0.46 1.88
N ARG A 117 -3.78 0.35 2.77
CA ARG A 117 -3.91 0.03 4.20
C ARG A 117 -4.75 -1.23 4.48
N THR A 118 -5.83 -1.47 3.75
CA THR A 118 -6.62 -2.71 3.93
C THR A 118 -5.79 -3.94 3.61
N GLN A 119 -5.04 -3.92 2.52
CA GLN A 119 -4.19 -5.05 2.10
C GLN A 119 -3.05 -5.29 3.08
N GLU A 120 -2.44 -4.23 3.60
CA GLU A 120 -1.41 -4.30 4.64
C GLU A 120 -1.95 -4.94 5.93
N ILE A 121 -3.14 -4.54 6.39
CA ILE A 121 -3.79 -5.13 7.57
C ILE A 121 -4.09 -6.60 7.35
N LEU A 122 -4.63 -6.99 6.20
CA LEU A 122 -4.88 -8.40 5.87
C LEU A 122 -3.58 -9.21 5.92
N TYR A 123 -2.49 -8.64 5.43
CA TYR A 123 -1.17 -9.26 5.52
C TYR A 123 -0.66 -9.35 6.97
N CYS A 124 -0.81 -8.31 7.78
CA CYS A 124 -0.51 -8.36 9.21
C CYS A 124 -1.29 -9.49 9.92
N LEU A 125 -2.58 -9.62 9.65
CA LEU A 125 -3.41 -10.68 10.23
C LEU A 125 -2.94 -12.08 9.80
N TYR A 126 -2.54 -12.25 8.55
CA TYR A 126 -1.91 -13.47 8.08
C TYR A 126 -0.63 -13.80 8.86
N LEU A 127 0.27 -12.83 9.03
CA LEU A 127 1.51 -13.01 9.79
C LEU A 127 1.23 -13.34 11.28
N LEU A 128 0.24 -12.68 11.88
CA LEU A 128 -0.19 -12.98 13.25
C LEU A 128 -0.71 -14.41 13.38
N ARG A 129 -1.47 -14.88 12.38
CA ARG A 129 -1.92 -16.26 12.32
C ARG A 129 -0.75 -17.23 12.24
N GLN A 130 0.25 -17.00 11.36
CA GLN A 130 1.44 -17.82 11.25
C GLN A 130 2.23 -17.91 12.56
N LYS A 131 2.20 -16.84 13.36
CA LYS A 131 2.83 -16.77 14.67
C LYS A 131 1.97 -17.36 15.82
N GLY A 132 0.78 -17.87 15.51
CA GLY A 132 -0.17 -18.38 16.51
C GLY A 132 -0.74 -17.29 17.44
N LYS A 133 -0.68 -16.02 17.01
CA LYS A 133 -1.17 -14.85 17.76
C LYS A 133 -2.59 -14.41 17.35
N LEU A 134 -3.19 -15.07 16.36
CA LEU A 134 -4.56 -14.84 15.91
C LEU A 134 -5.41 -16.06 16.28
N PRO A 135 -6.56 -15.90 16.95
CA PRO A 135 -7.47 -17.01 17.23
C PRO A 135 -7.95 -17.69 15.93
N ASP A 136 -7.94 -19.02 15.92
CA ASP A 136 -8.21 -19.81 14.70
C ASP A 136 -9.65 -19.68 14.19
N ASP A 137 -10.60 -19.44 15.08
CA ASP A 137 -12.03 -19.34 14.78
C ASP A 137 -12.55 -17.90 14.72
N MET A 138 -11.69 -16.90 14.90
CA MET A 138 -12.08 -15.49 14.85
C MET A 138 -12.51 -15.09 13.43
N PRO A 139 -13.75 -14.60 13.23
CA PRO A 139 -14.21 -14.15 11.94
C PRO A 139 -13.54 -12.79 11.60
N ILE A 140 -13.15 -12.65 10.33
CA ILE A 140 -12.57 -11.41 9.78
C ILE A 140 -13.48 -10.94 8.66
N PHE A 141 -13.84 -9.67 8.67
CA PHE A 141 -14.71 -9.09 7.64
C PHE A 141 -14.01 -7.91 6.94
N VAL A 142 -14.06 -7.88 5.62
CA VAL A 142 -13.74 -6.69 4.82
C VAL A 142 -15.05 -6.11 4.33
N ASP A 143 -15.49 -5.05 5.00
CA ASP A 143 -16.77 -4.37 4.71
C ASP A 143 -16.53 -3.16 3.81
N SER A 144 -16.08 -3.42 2.58
CA SER A 144 -15.85 -2.39 1.57
C SER A 144 -15.76 -3.02 0.17
N PRO A 145 -16.76 -2.81 -0.70
CA PRO A 145 -16.71 -3.28 -2.09
C PRO A 145 -15.51 -2.73 -2.88
N LEU A 146 -15.04 -1.52 -2.54
CA LEU A 146 -13.86 -0.94 -3.17
C LEU A 146 -12.58 -1.63 -2.70
N ALA A 147 -12.45 -1.93 -1.39
CA ALA A 147 -11.30 -2.65 -0.86
C ALA A 147 -11.18 -4.07 -1.43
N ILE A 148 -12.32 -4.74 -1.65
CA ILE A 148 -12.36 -6.05 -2.28
C ILE A 148 -11.77 -5.98 -3.69
N ARG A 149 -12.23 -5.03 -4.52
CA ARG A 149 -11.70 -4.82 -5.89
C ARG A 149 -10.23 -4.41 -5.88
N ALA A 150 -9.82 -3.55 -4.94
CA ALA A 150 -8.42 -3.19 -4.79
C ALA A 150 -7.55 -4.43 -4.48
N THR A 151 -8.02 -5.32 -3.62
CA THR A 151 -7.29 -6.56 -3.29
C THR A 151 -7.12 -7.46 -4.51
N GLU A 152 -8.09 -7.50 -5.43
CA GLU A 152 -7.95 -8.22 -6.71
C GLU A 152 -6.85 -7.60 -7.59
N VAL A 153 -6.73 -6.26 -7.62
CA VAL A 153 -5.64 -5.56 -8.33
C VAL A 153 -4.28 -5.89 -7.72
N PHE A 154 -4.15 -5.88 -6.38
CA PHE A 154 -2.91 -6.28 -5.71
C PHE A 154 -2.49 -7.72 -6.08
N LYS A 155 -3.46 -8.61 -6.21
CA LYS A 155 -3.25 -9.98 -6.67
C LYS A 155 -2.72 -10.04 -8.10
N GLU A 156 -3.27 -9.24 -9.02
CA GLU A 156 -2.86 -9.19 -10.43
C GLU A 156 -1.43 -8.64 -10.58
N PHE A 157 -1.04 -7.66 -9.75
CA PHE A 157 0.23 -6.97 -9.82
C PHE A 157 1.21 -7.38 -8.70
N LYS A 158 1.18 -8.64 -8.28
CA LYS A 158 2.02 -9.17 -7.19
C LYS A 158 3.52 -8.95 -7.37
N ASP A 159 4.01 -8.91 -8.62
CA ASP A 159 5.43 -8.72 -8.93
C ASP A 159 5.96 -7.33 -8.54
N TYR A 160 5.04 -6.40 -8.19
CA TYR A 160 5.36 -5.06 -7.67
C TYR A 160 5.31 -5.00 -6.13
N LEU A 161 5.17 -6.15 -5.46
CA LEU A 161 5.12 -6.25 -4.01
C LEU A 161 6.44 -6.84 -3.49
N ASP A 162 6.85 -6.43 -2.29
CA ASP A 162 8.09 -6.91 -1.64
C ASP A 162 7.94 -8.31 -1.00
N THR A 163 6.79 -8.94 -1.17
CA THR A 163 6.48 -10.26 -0.61
C THR A 163 6.13 -11.27 -1.70
N PRO A 164 7.09 -11.65 -2.56
CA PRO A 164 6.84 -12.59 -3.67
C PRO A 164 6.44 -13.99 -3.19
N GLU A 165 6.78 -14.34 -1.95
CA GLU A 165 6.48 -15.65 -1.36
C GLU A 165 5.01 -15.78 -0.94
N ILE A 166 4.31 -14.66 -0.76
CA ILE A 166 2.91 -14.68 -0.42
C ILE A 166 2.11 -14.60 -1.69
N ASP A 167 1.64 -15.76 -2.08
CA ASP A 167 0.65 -15.85 -3.12
C ASP A 167 -0.67 -15.20 -2.66
N LEU A 168 -0.69 -13.84 -2.65
CA LEU A 168 -1.95 -13.11 -2.58
C LEU A 168 -2.86 -13.51 -3.75
N SER A 169 -2.30 -14.22 -4.76
CA SER A 169 -3.01 -14.83 -5.86
C SER A 169 -3.68 -16.14 -5.48
N GLY A 170 -3.09 -16.92 -4.58
CA GLY A 170 -3.74 -18.04 -3.92
C GLY A 170 -4.81 -17.47 -3.00
N ASN A 171 -6.02 -17.92 -3.17
CA ASN A 171 -7.21 -17.63 -2.41
C ASN A 171 -6.87 -17.03 -1.01
N MET A 172 -7.03 -15.72 -0.82
CA MET A 172 -6.80 -15.05 0.48
C MET A 172 -7.56 -15.79 1.60
N SER A 173 -8.67 -16.46 1.26
CA SER A 173 -9.41 -17.36 2.14
C SER A 173 -8.60 -18.61 2.55
N ALA A 174 -7.57 -19.02 1.81
CA ALA A 174 -6.68 -20.09 2.25
C ALA A 174 -5.65 -19.59 3.28
N LEU A 175 -5.25 -18.34 3.17
CA LEU A 175 -4.33 -17.69 4.12
C LEU A 175 -5.07 -17.29 5.41
N LEU A 176 -6.30 -16.80 5.27
CA LEU A 176 -7.21 -16.40 6.35
C LEU A 176 -8.55 -17.11 6.17
N PRO A 177 -8.72 -18.36 6.65
CA PRO A 177 -9.90 -19.19 6.38
C PRO A 177 -11.24 -18.58 6.83
N ASN A 178 -11.20 -17.70 7.83
CA ASN A 178 -12.39 -17.02 8.37
C ASN A 178 -12.61 -15.64 7.77
N LEU A 179 -11.86 -15.27 6.72
CA LEU A 179 -12.06 -14.02 6.00
C LEU A 179 -13.33 -14.08 5.15
N LYS A 180 -14.17 -13.08 5.33
CA LYS A 180 -15.41 -12.87 4.60
C LYS A 180 -15.42 -11.47 4.00
N PHE A 181 -15.94 -11.36 2.79
CA PHE A 181 -16.14 -10.11 2.09
C PHE A 181 -17.63 -9.78 2.09
N THR A 182 -18.00 -8.57 2.55
CA THR A 182 -19.37 -8.08 2.44
C THR A 182 -19.55 -7.38 1.11
N LEU A 183 -20.47 -7.88 0.30
CA LEU A 183 -20.72 -7.39 -1.06
C LEU A 183 -21.95 -6.50 -1.16
N SER A 184 -22.77 -6.46 -0.12
CA SER A 184 -24.03 -5.73 -0.11
C SER A 184 -24.27 -4.98 1.21
N ALA A 185 -25.11 -3.96 1.16
CA ALA A 185 -25.51 -3.20 2.34
C ALA A 185 -26.26 -4.08 3.37
N LEU A 186 -26.99 -5.12 2.93
CA LEU A 186 -27.66 -6.05 3.83
C LEU A 186 -26.65 -6.92 4.61
N GLU A 187 -25.61 -7.40 3.95
CA GLU A 187 -24.53 -8.14 4.62
C GLU A 187 -23.80 -7.27 5.61
N SER A 188 -23.50 -6.01 5.25
CA SER A 188 -22.86 -5.04 6.12
C SER A 188 -23.68 -4.75 7.38
N GLN A 189 -25.01 -4.61 7.25
CA GLN A 189 -25.92 -4.38 8.37
C GLN A 189 -26.07 -5.61 9.29
N ALA A 190 -25.69 -6.78 8.83
CA ALA A 190 -25.77 -8.02 9.59
C ALA A 190 -24.51 -8.29 10.44
N LEU A 191 -23.45 -7.49 10.29
CA LEU A 191 -22.25 -7.55 11.11
C LEU A 191 -22.45 -6.91 12.48
#